data_304d5259de3c80dbe23c1671d3c7633a
#
_entry.id   304d5259de3c80dbe23c1671d3c7633a
#
_cell.length_a   1.000
_cell.length_b   1.000
_cell.length_c   1.000
_cell.angle_alpha   90.00
_cell.angle_beta   90.00
_cell.angle_gamma   90.00
#
_symmetry.space_group_name_H-M   'P 1'
#
loop_
_entity.id
_entity.type
_entity.pdbx_description
1 polymer ?
#
loop_
_entity_poly.entity_id
_entity_poly.type
_entity_poly.pdbx_seq_one_letter_code
_entity_poly.pdbx_strand_id
1 'polypeptide(L)'
;PLFRLLAAARAREVMTAAALLVVLGSALLMQLGGLSMAMGAFLAGVLLSESTFRHQLEADVEPFRGLLLGLFFLGVGMALDLSVVGANWTMILGAVLAMMLVKALCIYAVARLTESSHHEALDRATLMAQGGEFAFVLYSTAAASGVISAPQNANLTAIVVLSMALTPLVVLAVRPWLKRQEEKTDDLDVAEGLSGSVLMIGFGRFGQVVSQSLLARGVDVTIID
;
A
#
# COMPACT_ATOMS: atom_id res chain seq x y z
N PRO A 1 -0.73 -19.99 -18.64
CA PRO A 1 -1.51 -20.47 -19.82
C PRO A 1 -2.93 -19.94 -19.82
N LEU A 2 -3.69 -19.99 -18.67
CA LEU A 2 -5.09 -19.57 -18.58
C LEU A 2 -5.31 -18.13 -19.06
N PHE A 3 -4.57 -17.16 -18.49
CA PHE A 3 -4.70 -15.75 -18.85
C PHE A 3 -4.33 -15.43 -20.31
N ARG A 4 -3.45 -16.21 -20.94
CA ARG A 4 -3.16 -16.06 -22.38
C ARG A 4 -4.33 -16.45 -23.27
N LEU A 5 -5.07 -17.50 -22.90
CA LEU A 5 -6.29 -17.91 -23.61
C LEU A 5 -7.40 -16.88 -23.45
N LEU A 6 -7.55 -16.32 -22.24
CA LEU A 6 -8.56 -15.30 -21.94
C LEU A 6 -8.25 -13.94 -22.57
N ALA A 7 -6.98 -13.55 -22.64
CA ALA A 7 -6.56 -12.32 -23.32
C ALA A 7 -6.89 -12.34 -24.83
N ALA A 8 -6.97 -13.51 -25.45
CA ALA A 8 -7.42 -13.64 -26.84
C ALA A 8 -8.91 -13.28 -27.05
N ALA A 9 -9.72 -13.37 -25.98
CA ALA A 9 -11.13 -13.00 -26.03
C ALA A 9 -11.38 -11.48 -26.05
N ARG A 10 -10.35 -10.66 -25.80
CA ARG A 10 -10.39 -9.16 -25.74
C ARG A 10 -11.49 -8.57 -24.86
N ALA A 11 -12.05 -9.35 -23.93
CA ALA A 11 -13.09 -8.90 -23.02
C ALA A 11 -12.46 -8.63 -21.63
N ARG A 12 -12.47 -7.37 -21.20
CA ARG A 12 -11.89 -6.93 -19.91
C ARG A 12 -12.57 -7.61 -18.74
N GLU A 13 -13.91 -7.76 -18.81
CA GLU A 13 -14.73 -8.37 -17.78
C GLU A 13 -14.36 -9.85 -17.54
N VAL A 14 -13.95 -10.55 -18.59
CA VAL A 14 -13.53 -11.96 -18.52
C VAL A 14 -12.21 -12.09 -17.78
N MET A 15 -11.27 -11.15 -17.96
CA MET A 15 -10.00 -11.13 -17.24
C MET A 15 -10.20 -10.89 -15.75
N THR A 16 -11.04 -9.91 -15.40
CA THR A 16 -11.37 -9.60 -14.00
C THR A 16 -12.10 -10.78 -13.34
N ALA A 17 -13.07 -11.38 -14.02
CA ALA A 17 -13.78 -12.56 -13.52
C ALA A 17 -12.83 -13.75 -13.30
N ALA A 18 -11.87 -13.97 -14.21
CA ALA A 18 -10.89 -15.03 -14.08
C ALA A 18 -9.93 -14.79 -12.90
N ALA A 19 -9.49 -13.54 -12.68
CA ALA A 19 -8.68 -13.18 -11.54
C ALA A 19 -9.41 -13.43 -10.22
N LEU A 20 -10.68 -12.99 -10.13
CA LEU A 20 -11.54 -13.25 -8.97
C LEU A 20 -11.75 -14.75 -8.76
N LEU A 21 -11.97 -15.51 -9.83
CA LEU A 21 -12.12 -16.98 -9.74
C LEU A 21 -10.85 -17.63 -9.17
N VAL A 22 -9.66 -17.21 -9.60
CA VAL A 22 -8.39 -17.72 -9.09
C VAL A 22 -8.25 -17.38 -7.60
N VAL A 23 -8.52 -16.13 -7.20
CA VAL A 23 -8.40 -15.69 -5.79
C VAL A 23 -9.41 -16.42 -4.91
N LEU A 24 -10.70 -16.40 -5.27
CA LEU A 24 -11.77 -17.05 -4.48
C LEU A 24 -11.66 -18.57 -4.50
N GLY A 25 -11.26 -19.16 -5.64
CA GLY A 25 -11.00 -20.59 -5.76
C GLY A 25 -9.84 -21.05 -4.89
N SER A 26 -8.74 -20.27 -4.85
CA SER A 26 -7.61 -20.55 -3.96
C SER A 26 -7.98 -20.41 -2.48
N ALA A 27 -8.79 -19.40 -2.15
CA ALA A 27 -9.31 -19.23 -0.79
C ALA A 27 -10.17 -20.43 -0.37
N LEU A 28 -11.07 -20.89 -1.24
CA LEU A 28 -11.93 -22.05 -0.98
C LEU A 28 -11.11 -23.34 -0.85
N LEU A 29 -10.15 -23.57 -1.76
CA LEU A 29 -9.28 -24.77 -1.70
C LEU A 29 -8.48 -24.82 -0.40
N MET A 30 -7.95 -23.69 0.07
CA MET A 30 -7.26 -23.61 1.37
C MET A 30 -8.20 -23.91 2.52
N GLN A 31 -9.43 -23.40 2.49
CA GLN A 31 -10.43 -23.68 3.50
C GLN A 31 -10.80 -25.17 3.57
N LEU A 32 -10.98 -25.82 2.41
CA LEU A 32 -11.23 -27.26 2.33
C LEU A 32 -10.05 -28.09 2.86
N GLY A 33 -8.82 -27.55 2.76
CA GLY A 33 -7.62 -28.14 3.35
C GLY A 33 -7.43 -27.82 4.85
N GLY A 34 -8.40 -27.17 5.51
CA GLY A 34 -8.31 -26.79 6.94
C GLY A 34 -7.44 -25.56 7.21
N LEU A 35 -7.09 -24.80 6.18
CA LEU A 35 -6.30 -23.57 6.27
C LEU A 35 -7.18 -22.32 6.16
N SER A 36 -6.59 -21.16 6.42
CA SER A 36 -7.30 -19.88 6.31
C SER A 36 -7.63 -19.50 4.87
N MET A 37 -8.89 -19.10 4.59
CA MET A 37 -9.31 -18.53 3.29
C MET A 37 -8.47 -17.32 2.91
N ALA A 38 -8.15 -16.46 3.87
CA ALA A 38 -7.35 -15.25 3.62
C ALA A 38 -5.90 -15.59 3.21
N MET A 39 -5.33 -16.66 3.76
CA MET A 39 -4.03 -17.20 3.33
C MET A 39 -4.10 -17.64 1.86
N GLY A 40 -5.16 -18.34 1.46
CA GLY A 40 -5.37 -18.76 0.07
C GLY A 40 -5.47 -17.58 -0.89
N ALA A 41 -6.27 -16.56 -0.52
CA ALA A 41 -6.41 -15.34 -1.31
C ALA A 41 -5.08 -14.57 -1.43
N PHE A 42 -4.32 -14.48 -0.34
CA PHE A 42 -3.00 -13.84 -0.32
C PHE A 42 -2.00 -14.55 -1.25
N LEU A 43 -1.90 -15.88 -1.15
CA LEU A 43 -1.02 -16.68 -2.03
C LEU A 43 -1.40 -16.54 -3.51
N ALA A 44 -2.71 -16.53 -3.81
CA ALA A 44 -3.19 -16.26 -5.17
C ALA A 44 -2.75 -14.87 -5.66
N GLY A 45 -2.86 -13.85 -4.83
CA GLY A 45 -2.41 -12.49 -5.14
C GLY A 45 -0.90 -12.43 -5.42
N VAL A 46 -0.07 -13.11 -4.62
CA VAL A 46 1.38 -13.21 -4.85
C VAL A 46 1.67 -13.88 -6.20
N LEU A 47 1.00 -15.00 -6.52
CA LEU A 47 1.18 -15.68 -7.81
C LEU A 47 0.72 -14.82 -9.00
N LEU A 48 -0.36 -14.06 -8.84
CA LEU A 48 -0.86 -13.15 -9.87
C LEU A 48 0.05 -11.94 -10.09
N SER A 49 0.78 -11.50 -9.07
CA SER A 49 1.72 -10.37 -9.17
C SER A 49 2.92 -10.64 -10.07
N GLU A 50 3.28 -11.92 -10.27
CA GLU A 50 4.32 -12.35 -11.21
C GLU A 50 3.80 -12.54 -12.65
N SER A 51 2.49 -12.37 -12.87
CA SER A 51 1.87 -12.51 -14.19
C SER A 51 2.27 -11.36 -15.12
N THR A 52 2.42 -11.66 -16.42
CA THR A 52 2.60 -10.64 -17.46
C THR A 52 1.40 -9.68 -17.56
N PHE A 53 0.25 -10.05 -17.01
CA PHE A 53 -0.99 -9.25 -16.97
C PHE A 53 -1.19 -8.47 -15.67
N ARG A 54 -0.16 -8.42 -14.78
CA ARG A 54 -0.29 -7.82 -13.44
C ARG A 54 -0.85 -6.39 -13.47
N HIS A 55 -0.37 -5.54 -14.37
CA HIS A 55 -0.82 -4.14 -14.45
C HIS A 55 -2.29 -4.00 -14.86
N GLN A 56 -2.76 -4.89 -15.76
CA GLN A 56 -4.17 -4.91 -16.14
C GLN A 56 -5.03 -5.41 -14.98
N LEU A 57 -4.63 -6.49 -14.30
CA LEU A 57 -5.32 -7.03 -13.14
C LEU A 57 -5.38 -6.01 -12.00
N GLU A 58 -4.28 -5.31 -11.75
CA GLU A 58 -4.20 -4.23 -10.76
C GLU A 58 -5.18 -3.09 -11.08
N ALA A 59 -5.18 -2.60 -12.33
CA ALA A 59 -6.10 -1.55 -12.78
C ALA A 59 -7.58 -1.99 -12.71
N ASP A 60 -7.88 -3.27 -12.92
CA ASP A 60 -9.24 -3.80 -12.86
C ASP A 60 -9.74 -3.99 -11.41
N VAL A 61 -8.84 -4.27 -10.47
CA VAL A 61 -9.16 -4.49 -9.04
C VAL A 61 -9.15 -3.17 -8.25
N GLU A 62 -8.37 -2.17 -8.66
CA GLU A 62 -8.18 -0.91 -7.95
C GLU A 62 -9.50 -0.21 -7.55
N PRO A 63 -10.55 -0.12 -8.41
CA PRO A 63 -11.82 0.51 -8.01
C PRO A 63 -12.53 -0.18 -6.83
N PHE A 64 -12.30 -1.49 -6.67
CA PHE A 64 -12.92 -2.30 -5.61
C PHE A 64 -12.08 -2.36 -4.34
N ARG A 65 -10.78 -2.11 -4.44
CA ARG A 65 -9.83 -2.23 -3.34
C ARG A 65 -10.22 -1.39 -2.13
N GLY A 66 -10.54 -0.11 -2.34
CA GLY A 66 -10.94 0.79 -1.25
C GLY A 66 -12.22 0.36 -0.56
N LEU A 67 -13.22 -0.09 -1.35
CA LEU A 67 -14.50 -0.57 -0.84
C LEU A 67 -14.33 -1.87 -0.04
N LEU A 68 -13.60 -2.84 -0.58
CA LEU A 68 -13.34 -4.12 0.08
C LEU A 68 -12.52 -3.94 1.36
N LEU A 69 -11.52 -3.05 1.34
CA LEU A 69 -10.74 -2.70 2.52
C LEU A 69 -11.59 -2.03 3.59
N GLY A 70 -12.51 -1.12 3.20
CA GLY A 70 -13.47 -0.50 4.11
C GLY A 70 -14.40 -1.52 4.76
N LEU A 71 -14.95 -2.46 3.99
CA LEU A 71 -15.78 -3.56 4.49
C LEU A 71 -14.99 -4.49 5.43
N PHE A 72 -13.73 -4.77 5.10
CA PHE A 72 -12.85 -5.55 5.97
C PHE A 72 -12.66 -4.87 7.33
N PHE A 73 -12.31 -3.57 7.36
CA PHE A 73 -12.12 -2.84 8.61
C PHE A 73 -13.42 -2.68 9.41
N LEU A 74 -14.57 -2.54 8.72
CA LEU A 74 -15.87 -2.56 9.37
C LEU A 74 -16.11 -3.91 10.08
N GLY A 75 -15.85 -5.03 9.39
CA GLY A 75 -15.97 -6.38 9.96
C GLY A 75 -15.05 -6.59 11.17
N VAL A 76 -13.79 -6.19 11.08
CA VAL A 76 -12.83 -6.26 12.19
C VAL A 76 -13.28 -5.39 13.36
N GLY A 77 -13.78 -4.16 13.08
CA GLY A 77 -14.29 -3.27 14.12
C GLY A 77 -15.52 -3.84 14.83
N MET A 78 -16.44 -4.48 14.12
CA MET A 78 -17.60 -5.16 14.71
C MET A 78 -17.23 -6.41 15.52
N ALA A 79 -16.14 -7.09 15.14
CA ALA A 79 -15.65 -8.24 15.88
C ALA A 79 -14.86 -7.87 17.14
N LEU A 80 -14.56 -6.59 17.34
CA LEU A 80 -13.84 -6.12 18.51
C LEU A 80 -14.69 -6.23 19.78
N ASP A 81 -14.22 -6.98 20.77
CA ASP A 81 -14.87 -7.09 22.08
C ASP A 81 -14.54 -5.87 22.94
N LEU A 82 -15.47 -4.92 22.98
CA LEU A 82 -15.32 -3.68 23.74
C LEU A 82 -15.24 -3.92 25.25
N SER A 83 -15.78 -5.02 25.76
CA SER A 83 -15.69 -5.38 27.18
C SER A 83 -14.27 -5.77 27.55
N VAL A 84 -13.60 -6.54 26.71
CA VAL A 84 -12.18 -6.91 26.84
C VAL A 84 -11.29 -5.69 26.75
N VAL A 85 -11.57 -4.80 25.79
CA VAL A 85 -10.82 -3.52 25.64
C VAL A 85 -10.98 -2.66 26.89
N GLY A 86 -12.20 -2.53 27.41
CA GLY A 86 -12.48 -1.74 28.61
C GLY A 86 -11.82 -2.33 29.87
N ALA A 87 -11.82 -3.66 30.03
CA ALA A 87 -11.16 -4.32 31.15
C ALA A 87 -9.63 -4.23 31.13
N ASN A 88 -9.02 -4.23 29.94
CA ASN A 88 -7.57 -4.29 29.75
C ASN A 88 -6.98 -3.00 29.11
N TRP A 89 -7.70 -1.88 29.18
CA TRP A 89 -7.33 -0.66 28.42
C TRP A 89 -5.90 -0.16 28.70
N THR A 90 -5.43 -0.23 29.95
CA THR A 90 -4.07 0.21 30.32
C THR A 90 -3.00 -0.67 29.67
N MET A 91 -3.20 -1.98 29.70
CA MET A 91 -2.30 -2.96 29.05
C MET A 91 -2.31 -2.77 27.53
N ILE A 92 -3.49 -2.65 26.94
CA ILE A 92 -3.67 -2.45 25.49
C ILE A 92 -3.00 -1.16 25.04
N LEU A 93 -3.25 -0.04 25.74
CA LEU A 93 -2.65 1.26 25.39
C LEU A 93 -1.11 1.20 25.52
N GLY A 94 -0.60 0.62 26.60
CA GLY A 94 0.83 0.42 26.79
C GLY A 94 1.45 -0.42 25.68
N ALA A 95 0.77 -1.52 25.29
CA ALA A 95 1.23 -2.39 24.21
C ALA A 95 1.19 -1.70 22.83
N VAL A 96 0.15 -0.90 22.53
CA VAL A 96 0.06 -0.09 21.31
C VAL A 96 1.25 0.87 21.21
N LEU A 97 1.49 1.66 22.27
CA LEU A 97 2.58 2.62 22.27
C LEU A 97 3.95 1.94 22.17
N ALA A 98 4.16 0.85 22.91
CA ALA A 98 5.40 0.08 22.87
C ALA A 98 5.64 -0.52 21.46
N MET A 99 4.61 -1.15 20.87
CA MET A 99 4.70 -1.73 19.53
C MET A 99 5.00 -0.67 18.47
N MET A 100 4.28 0.46 18.51
CA MET A 100 4.49 1.55 17.54
C MET A 100 5.89 2.15 17.70
N LEU A 101 6.36 2.36 18.94
CA LEU A 101 7.69 2.90 19.20
C LEU A 101 8.79 1.96 18.71
N VAL A 102 8.72 0.67 19.05
CA VAL A 102 9.70 -0.32 18.63
C VAL A 102 9.74 -0.42 17.10
N LYS A 103 8.58 -0.49 16.45
CA LYS A 103 8.51 -0.53 14.98
C LYS A 103 9.07 0.75 14.36
N ALA A 104 8.70 1.93 14.87
CA ALA A 104 9.22 3.20 14.39
C ALA A 104 10.75 3.26 14.49
N LEU A 105 11.32 2.84 15.63
CA LEU A 105 12.77 2.80 15.83
C LEU A 105 13.45 1.82 14.87
N CYS A 106 12.89 0.61 14.69
CA CYS A 106 13.43 -0.37 13.75
C CYS A 106 13.38 0.14 12.30
N ILE A 107 12.24 0.70 11.87
CA ILE A 107 12.07 1.23 10.50
C ILE A 107 13.02 2.41 10.28
N TYR A 108 13.11 3.33 11.25
CA TYR A 108 14.05 4.44 11.20
C TYR A 108 15.50 3.96 11.09
N ALA A 109 15.91 3.01 11.92
CA ALA A 109 17.26 2.46 11.89
C ALA A 109 17.57 1.81 10.53
N VAL A 110 16.65 0.99 10.00
CA VAL A 110 16.83 0.36 8.68
C VAL A 110 16.91 1.42 7.59
N ALA A 111 16.03 2.43 7.59
CA ALA A 111 16.06 3.50 6.60
C ALA A 111 17.39 4.28 6.64
N ARG A 112 17.92 4.55 7.84
CA ARG A 112 19.22 5.21 7.99
C ARG A 112 20.41 4.33 7.54
N LEU A 113 20.32 3.02 7.76
CA LEU A 113 21.32 2.06 7.26
C LEU A 113 21.29 1.92 5.73
N THR A 114 20.15 2.18 5.09
CA THR A 114 20.00 2.20 3.62
C THR A 114 20.20 3.58 3.01
N GLU A 115 20.94 4.47 3.69
CA GLU A 115 21.35 5.80 3.22
C GLU A 115 20.19 6.79 2.97
N SER A 116 18.97 6.49 3.45
CA SER A 116 17.86 7.44 3.38
C SER A 116 18.14 8.68 4.23
N SER A 117 17.65 9.84 3.82
CA SER A 117 17.76 11.08 4.58
C SER A 117 17.04 10.97 5.95
N HIS A 118 17.38 11.85 6.89
CA HIS A 118 16.71 11.87 8.20
C HIS A 118 15.18 12.08 8.06
N HIS A 119 14.78 12.98 7.17
CA HIS A 119 13.36 13.29 6.94
C HIS A 119 12.60 12.11 6.34
N GLU A 120 13.15 11.46 5.32
CA GLU A 120 12.55 10.26 4.73
C GLU A 120 12.47 9.10 5.72
N ALA A 121 13.52 8.89 6.53
CA ALA A 121 13.54 7.84 7.55
C ALA A 121 12.44 8.08 8.61
N LEU A 122 12.26 9.34 9.02
CA LEU A 122 11.24 9.72 9.99
C LEU A 122 9.82 9.60 9.40
N ASP A 123 9.63 10.00 8.14
CA ASP A 123 8.36 9.88 7.43
C ASP A 123 7.94 8.41 7.30
N ARG A 124 8.85 7.55 6.82
CA ARG A 124 8.62 6.10 6.72
C ARG A 124 8.33 5.48 8.08
N ALA A 125 9.11 5.83 9.10
CA ALA A 125 8.91 5.34 10.46
C ALA A 125 7.52 5.72 11.00
N THR A 126 7.09 6.96 10.77
CA THR A 126 5.78 7.46 11.22
C THR A 126 4.62 6.75 10.52
N LEU A 127 4.70 6.57 9.19
CA LEU A 127 3.65 5.96 8.39
C LEU A 127 3.54 4.44 8.60
N MET A 128 4.64 3.75 8.91
CA MET A 128 4.70 2.29 8.97
C MET A 128 4.77 1.73 10.40
N ALA A 129 4.69 2.57 11.43
CA ALA A 129 4.76 2.15 12.83
C ALA A 129 3.55 1.32 13.29
N GLN A 130 2.41 1.46 12.64
CA GLN A 130 1.17 0.75 12.98
C GLN A 130 1.28 -0.77 12.78
N GLY A 131 0.39 -1.53 13.44
CA GLY A 131 0.21 -2.94 13.16
C GLY A 131 -0.27 -3.17 11.72
N GLY A 132 0.16 -4.26 11.11
CA GLY A 132 -0.30 -4.62 9.76
C GLY A 132 -1.62 -5.36 9.77
N GLU A 133 -2.44 -5.22 8.74
CA GLU A 133 -3.75 -5.87 8.58
C GLU A 133 -3.67 -7.41 8.54
N PHE A 134 -2.56 -7.95 8.06
CA PHE A 134 -2.34 -9.41 8.06
C PHE A 134 -2.28 -10.02 9.46
N ALA A 135 -2.03 -9.22 10.50
CA ALA A 135 -2.06 -9.68 11.89
C ALA A 135 -3.42 -10.28 12.26
N PHE A 136 -4.54 -9.72 11.76
CA PHE A 136 -5.89 -10.25 12.03
C PHE A 136 -6.05 -11.69 11.51
N VAL A 137 -5.52 -11.96 10.32
CA VAL A 137 -5.54 -13.30 9.71
C VAL A 137 -4.69 -14.28 10.52
N LEU A 138 -3.51 -13.86 10.95
CA LEU A 138 -2.60 -14.68 11.76
C LEU A 138 -3.22 -14.98 13.14
N TYR A 139 -3.77 -13.96 13.80
CA TYR A 139 -4.36 -14.13 15.14
C TYR A 139 -5.62 -15.00 15.09
N SER A 140 -6.51 -14.81 14.10
CA SER A 140 -7.69 -15.64 13.94
C SER A 140 -7.33 -17.11 13.65
N THR A 141 -6.32 -17.35 12.82
CA THR A 141 -5.81 -18.69 12.53
C THR A 141 -5.16 -19.33 13.76
N ALA A 142 -4.34 -18.58 14.52
CA ALA A 142 -3.73 -19.03 15.74
C ALA A 142 -4.76 -19.36 16.83
N ALA A 143 -5.84 -18.58 16.92
CA ALA A 143 -6.94 -18.85 17.83
C ALA A 143 -7.73 -20.11 17.42
N ALA A 144 -8.02 -20.26 16.12
CA ALA A 144 -8.70 -21.44 15.59
C ALA A 144 -7.89 -22.72 15.79
N SER A 145 -6.56 -22.64 15.74
CA SER A 145 -5.63 -23.75 15.98
C SER A 145 -5.32 -23.98 17.47
N GLY A 146 -5.92 -23.20 18.38
CA GLY A 146 -5.69 -23.33 19.81
C GLY A 146 -4.32 -22.85 20.31
N VAL A 147 -3.54 -22.16 19.49
CA VAL A 147 -2.22 -21.60 19.84
C VAL A 147 -2.36 -20.42 20.79
N ILE A 148 -3.39 -19.59 20.57
CA ILE A 148 -3.74 -18.47 21.45
C ILE A 148 -5.19 -18.62 21.92
N SER A 149 -5.48 -18.13 23.12
CA SER A 149 -6.84 -18.13 23.66
C SER A 149 -7.70 -17.01 23.05
N ALA A 150 -9.03 -17.13 23.14
CA ALA A 150 -9.95 -16.11 22.67
C ALA A 150 -9.71 -14.71 23.30
N PRO A 151 -9.45 -14.57 24.61
CA PRO A 151 -9.09 -13.28 25.22
C PRO A 151 -7.77 -12.72 24.70
N GLN A 152 -6.77 -13.57 24.43
CA GLN A 152 -5.51 -13.14 23.84
C GLN A 152 -5.72 -12.61 22.42
N ASN A 153 -6.50 -13.34 21.61
CA ASN A 153 -6.86 -12.88 20.26
C ASN A 153 -7.58 -11.51 20.29
N ALA A 154 -8.53 -11.34 21.22
CA ALA A 154 -9.25 -10.06 21.37
C ALA A 154 -8.30 -8.90 21.75
N ASN A 155 -7.40 -9.11 22.71
CA ASN A 155 -6.40 -8.10 23.09
C ASN A 155 -5.45 -7.76 21.95
N LEU A 156 -4.90 -8.75 21.24
CA LEU A 156 -3.98 -8.54 20.12
C LEU A 156 -4.68 -7.84 18.96
N THR A 157 -5.93 -8.21 18.65
CA THR A 157 -6.75 -7.54 17.65
C THR A 157 -7.00 -6.08 18.05
N ALA A 158 -7.34 -5.81 19.30
CA ALA A 158 -7.51 -4.44 19.80
C ALA A 158 -6.24 -3.59 19.66
N ILE A 159 -5.07 -4.16 19.97
CA ILE A 159 -3.78 -3.47 19.82
C ILE A 159 -3.55 -3.03 18.37
N VAL A 160 -3.79 -3.94 17.42
CA VAL A 160 -3.60 -3.62 15.98
C VAL A 160 -4.61 -2.56 15.52
N VAL A 161 -5.91 -2.73 15.81
CA VAL A 161 -6.96 -1.76 15.43
C VAL A 161 -6.65 -0.36 15.98
N LEU A 162 -6.33 -0.29 17.27
CA LEU A 162 -6.03 1.00 17.91
C LEU A 162 -4.77 1.64 17.36
N SER A 163 -3.72 0.85 17.04
CA SER A 163 -2.52 1.38 16.40
C SER A 163 -2.81 1.98 15.02
N MET A 164 -3.69 1.35 14.24
CA MET A 164 -4.13 1.88 12.94
C MET A 164 -4.95 3.16 13.11
N ALA A 165 -5.87 3.18 14.09
CA ALA A 165 -6.69 4.37 14.39
C ALA A 165 -5.84 5.55 14.91
N LEU A 166 -4.75 5.26 15.66
CA LEU A 166 -3.85 6.29 16.17
C LEU A 166 -2.92 6.86 15.09
N THR A 167 -2.61 6.11 14.05
CA THR A 167 -1.62 6.52 13.04
C THR A 167 -1.92 7.87 12.38
N PRO A 168 -3.15 8.21 11.96
CA PRO A 168 -3.44 9.54 11.43
C PRO A 168 -3.13 10.66 12.43
N LEU A 169 -3.39 10.44 13.72
CA LEU A 169 -3.09 11.41 14.79
C LEU A 169 -1.58 11.59 14.99
N VAL A 170 -0.82 10.47 14.95
CA VAL A 170 0.65 10.50 15.03
C VAL A 170 1.22 11.24 13.82
N VAL A 171 0.71 10.96 12.62
CA VAL A 171 1.13 11.67 11.38
C VAL A 171 0.87 13.17 11.51
N LEU A 172 -0.32 13.58 11.97
CA LEU A 172 -0.64 14.99 12.18
C LEU A 172 0.28 15.65 13.23
N ALA A 173 0.62 14.94 14.31
CA ALA A 173 1.49 15.44 15.36
C ALA A 173 2.97 15.58 14.89
N VAL A 174 3.44 14.68 14.04
CA VAL A 174 4.82 14.65 13.54
C VAL A 174 4.98 15.53 12.29
N ARG A 175 3.90 15.78 11.54
CA ARG A 175 3.90 16.55 10.28
C ARG A 175 4.64 17.90 10.33
N PRO A 176 4.58 18.71 11.43
CA PRO A 176 5.35 19.95 11.50
C PRO A 176 6.86 19.75 11.44
N TRP A 177 7.34 18.59 11.93
CA TRP A 177 8.76 18.23 11.95
C TRP A 177 9.17 17.50 10.66
N LEU A 178 8.18 16.95 9.94
CA LEU A 178 8.32 16.37 8.60
C LEU A 178 8.22 17.43 7.50
N LYS A 179 8.04 18.73 7.83
CA LYS A 179 8.07 19.78 6.81
C LYS A 179 9.35 19.63 6.02
N ARG A 180 9.18 19.04 4.86
CA ARG A 180 10.14 18.95 3.78
C ARG A 180 10.84 20.29 3.71
N GLN A 181 12.15 20.30 3.90
CA GLN A 181 12.94 21.33 3.27
C GLN A 181 12.52 21.24 1.82
N GLU A 182 11.71 22.18 1.35
CA GLU A 182 11.46 22.36 -0.06
C GLU A 182 12.83 22.21 -0.70
N GLU A 183 13.03 21.21 -1.53
CA GLU A 183 14.19 21.16 -2.41
C GLU A 183 14.28 22.57 -2.91
N LYS A 184 15.38 23.22 -2.59
CA LYS A 184 15.63 24.57 -3.09
C LYS A 184 15.48 24.45 -4.59
N THR A 185 14.36 24.92 -5.10
CA THR A 185 14.09 25.09 -6.52
C THR A 185 15.03 26.16 -7.14
N ASP A 186 16.08 26.54 -6.40
CA ASP A 186 17.10 27.49 -6.86
C ASP A 186 17.85 27.02 -8.11
N ASP A 187 17.82 25.71 -8.41
CA ASP A 187 18.41 25.13 -9.62
C ASP A 187 17.35 24.81 -10.72
N LEU A 188 16.07 25.10 -10.49
CA LEU A 188 15.08 25.02 -11.55
C LEU A 188 15.07 26.38 -12.24
N ASP A 189 15.46 26.39 -13.50
CA ASP A 189 15.29 27.55 -14.37
C ASP A 189 13.83 28.02 -14.27
N VAL A 190 13.64 29.21 -13.70
CA VAL A 190 12.31 29.83 -13.65
C VAL A 190 11.91 30.07 -15.12
N ALA A 191 10.78 29.50 -15.50
CA ALA A 191 10.23 29.60 -16.85
C ALA A 191 9.78 31.04 -17.17
N GLU A 192 10.71 32.01 -17.08
CA GLU A 192 10.48 33.41 -17.47
C GLU A 192 10.79 33.55 -18.96
N GLY A 193 9.83 34.07 -19.71
CA GLY A 193 10.01 34.42 -21.13
C GLY A 193 9.86 33.25 -22.09
N LEU A 194 9.13 32.19 -21.73
CA LEU A 194 8.80 31.11 -22.65
C LEU A 194 7.97 31.62 -23.83
N SER A 195 8.59 31.74 -24.99
CA SER A 195 7.98 32.20 -26.24
C SER A 195 8.12 31.13 -27.34
N GLY A 196 7.52 29.98 -27.14
CA GLY A 196 7.49 28.89 -28.11
C GLY A 196 6.08 28.57 -28.55
N SER A 197 5.87 28.25 -29.83
CA SER A 197 4.59 27.75 -30.31
C SER A 197 4.32 26.26 -29.95
N VAL A 198 5.35 25.52 -29.54
CA VAL A 198 5.29 24.11 -29.16
C VAL A 198 6.00 23.91 -27.82
N LEU A 199 5.29 23.35 -26.86
CA LEU A 199 5.84 22.88 -25.57
C LEU A 199 6.14 21.38 -25.67
N MET A 200 7.41 21.00 -25.48
CA MET A 200 7.84 19.61 -25.43
C MET A 200 8.22 19.22 -24.00
N ILE A 201 7.59 18.17 -23.48
CA ILE A 201 7.89 17.63 -22.14
C ILE A 201 8.72 16.36 -22.33
N GLY A 202 9.95 16.37 -21.82
CA GLY A 202 10.93 15.28 -21.95
C GLY A 202 11.85 15.44 -23.18
N PHE A 203 13.16 15.51 -22.93
CA PHE A 203 14.19 15.68 -23.97
C PHE A 203 15.04 14.42 -24.19
N GLY A 204 14.44 13.24 -23.99
CA GLY A 204 15.03 11.96 -24.34
C GLY A 204 15.26 11.79 -25.85
N ARG A 205 15.72 10.61 -26.29
CA ARG A 205 16.04 10.32 -27.70
C ARG A 205 14.93 10.72 -28.68
N PHE A 206 13.68 10.46 -28.32
CA PHE A 206 12.52 10.84 -29.15
C PHE A 206 12.33 12.35 -29.19
N GLY A 207 12.40 13.03 -28.04
CA GLY A 207 12.27 14.49 -27.94
C GLY A 207 13.34 15.20 -28.77
N GLN A 208 14.58 14.73 -28.76
CA GLN A 208 15.68 15.28 -29.58
C GLN A 208 15.39 15.21 -31.09
N VAL A 209 14.90 14.06 -31.57
CA VAL A 209 14.59 13.88 -33.01
C VAL A 209 13.41 14.77 -33.42
N VAL A 210 12.36 14.83 -32.59
CA VAL A 210 11.18 15.66 -32.91
C VAL A 210 11.49 17.14 -32.84
N SER A 211 12.25 17.60 -31.84
CA SER A 211 12.65 19.01 -31.72
C SER A 211 13.50 19.49 -32.91
N GLN A 212 14.45 18.67 -33.38
CA GLN A 212 15.24 18.97 -34.56
C GLN A 212 14.37 19.13 -35.81
N SER A 213 13.38 18.28 -35.98
CA SER A 213 12.46 18.34 -37.11
C SER A 213 11.55 19.58 -37.08
N LEU A 214 11.15 20.04 -35.90
CA LEU A 214 10.35 21.26 -35.70
C LEU A 214 11.19 22.51 -35.90
N LEU A 215 12.39 22.56 -35.32
CA LEU A 215 13.33 23.65 -35.48
C LEU A 215 13.77 23.84 -36.95
N ALA A 216 13.99 22.75 -37.70
CA ALA A 216 14.29 22.77 -39.11
C ALA A 216 13.17 23.39 -39.97
N ARG A 217 11.95 23.45 -39.45
CA ARG A 217 10.78 24.09 -40.06
C ARG A 217 10.51 25.51 -39.54
N GLY A 218 11.41 26.03 -38.71
CA GLY A 218 11.27 27.38 -38.12
C GLY A 218 10.23 27.48 -37.02
N VAL A 219 9.88 26.35 -36.37
CA VAL A 219 8.94 26.33 -35.25
C VAL A 219 9.72 26.51 -33.94
N ASP A 220 9.35 27.51 -33.15
CA ASP A 220 9.94 27.74 -31.84
C ASP A 220 9.44 26.67 -30.85
N VAL A 221 10.38 25.93 -30.22
CA VAL A 221 10.09 24.83 -29.31
C VAL A 221 10.62 25.18 -27.92
N THR A 222 9.73 25.17 -26.93
CA THR A 222 10.10 25.22 -25.52
C THR A 222 10.20 23.81 -24.99
N ILE A 223 11.31 23.47 -24.31
CA ILE A 223 11.59 22.13 -23.78
C ILE A 223 11.58 22.17 -22.27
N ILE A 224 10.84 21.23 -21.65
CA ILE A 224 10.88 20.95 -20.22
C ILE A 224 11.33 19.50 -20.06
N ASP A 225 12.45 19.27 -19.36
CA ASP A 225 13.03 17.95 -19.10
C ASP A 225 13.04 17.62 -17.60
#